data_e10ab11c0f11e8164cf378ece813c8e7
#
_entry.id   e10ab11c0f11e8164cf378ece813c8e7
#
_cell.length_a   1.000
_cell.length_b   1.000
_cell.length_c   1.000
_cell.angle_alpha   90.00
_cell.angle_beta   90.00
_cell.angle_gamma   90.00
#
_symmetry.space_group_name_H-M   'P 1'
#
loop_
_entity.id
_entity.type
_entity.pdbx_description
1 polymer ?
#
loop_
_entity_poly.entity_id
_entity_poly.type
_entity_poly.pdbx_seq_one_letter_code
_entity_poly.pdbx_strand_id
1 'polypeptide(L)'
;MWAGQVARPYSLASLPQEDPFLEFHLDCRLPGEFSAIARQLQVGDSLRLGELRGGALQYDPDWQSRPLWLLASGTGLGPLWGVLREALRQDHQGAIRLIHLAHDADGHYLAEPLAQLAALHANLTVELWTAAESAQALAQLRLVSRQTLALLCGHPANVEAFSKRLFLAGLPRNQLLADMFLPRG
;
A
#
# COMPACT_ATOMS: atom_id res chain seq x y z
N MET A 1 0.86 11.42 13.39
CA MET A 1 2.24 11.55 13.85
C MET A 1 2.60 13.03 13.98
N TRP A 2 3.34 13.40 14.99
CA TRP A 2 3.77 14.78 15.28
C TRP A 2 5.27 14.86 15.33
N ALA A 3 5.83 15.84 14.64
CA ALA A 3 7.23 16.26 14.76
C ALA A 3 7.25 17.74 15.09
N GLY A 4 7.65 18.09 16.33
CA GLY A 4 7.49 19.44 16.85
C GLY A 4 6.01 19.86 16.88
N GLN A 5 5.69 20.93 16.17
CA GLN A 5 4.30 21.43 16.01
C GLN A 5 3.61 20.93 14.74
N VAL A 6 4.30 20.20 13.89
CA VAL A 6 3.76 19.70 12.62
C VAL A 6 3.10 18.34 12.81
N ALA A 7 1.83 18.23 12.46
CA ALA A 7 1.08 16.98 12.51
C ALA A 7 0.70 16.50 11.11
N ARG A 8 0.94 15.23 10.81
CA ARG A 8 0.50 14.59 9.57
C ARG A 8 -0.05 13.19 9.86
N PRO A 9 -1.10 12.75 9.16
CA PRO A 9 -1.56 11.37 9.22
C PRO A 9 -0.59 10.49 8.43
N TYR A 10 -0.29 9.32 8.98
CA TYR A 10 0.48 8.28 8.31
C TYR A 10 -0.17 6.93 8.59
N SER A 11 -0.21 6.09 7.58
CA SER A 11 -0.72 4.73 7.72
C SER A 11 0.36 3.81 8.29
N LEU A 12 -0.07 2.88 9.14
CA LEU A 12 0.80 1.84 9.69
C LEU A 12 1.17 0.84 8.58
N ALA A 13 2.44 0.43 8.58
CA ALA A 13 2.97 -0.65 7.77
C ALA A 13 3.24 -1.92 8.59
N SER A 14 3.41 -1.78 9.91
CA SER A 14 3.62 -2.89 10.84
C SER A 14 2.32 -3.65 11.15
N LEU A 15 2.50 -4.90 11.59
CA LEU A 15 1.46 -5.74 12.19
C LEU A 15 1.59 -5.67 13.71
N PRO A 16 0.67 -5.01 14.45
CA PRO A 16 0.80 -4.84 15.90
C PRO A 16 0.81 -6.16 16.70
N GLN A 17 0.33 -7.27 16.11
CA GLN A 17 0.33 -8.58 16.74
C GLN A 17 1.66 -9.32 16.59
N GLU A 18 2.50 -8.93 15.62
CA GLU A 18 3.76 -9.62 15.30
C GLU A 18 4.99 -8.75 15.49
N ASP A 19 4.87 -7.48 15.10
CA ASP A 19 5.99 -6.54 15.14
C ASP A 19 6.07 -5.90 16.54
N PRO A 20 7.24 -5.88 17.20
CA PRO A 20 7.43 -5.23 18.50
C PRO A 20 7.53 -3.70 18.40
N PHE A 21 7.30 -3.13 17.21
CA PHE A 21 7.42 -1.71 16.91
C PHE A 21 6.29 -1.26 15.96
N LEU A 22 6.11 0.05 15.86
CA LEU A 22 5.24 0.67 14.87
C LEU A 22 6.08 1.17 13.70
N GLU A 23 5.76 0.72 12.49
CA GLU A 23 6.45 1.06 11.26
C GLU A 23 5.62 2.02 10.41
N PHE A 24 6.29 3.05 9.87
CA PHE A 24 5.69 4.03 8.98
C PHE A 24 6.65 4.28 7.81
N HIS A 25 6.13 4.29 6.59
CA HIS A 25 6.91 4.57 5.39
C HIS A 25 6.67 6.02 4.94
N LEU A 26 7.75 6.80 4.86
CA LEU A 26 7.70 8.20 4.50
C LEU A 26 8.53 8.48 3.25
N ASP A 27 7.93 9.10 2.23
CA ASP A 27 8.70 9.65 1.12
C ASP A 27 9.15 11.07 1.47
N CYS A 28 10.44 11.20 1.78
CA CYS A 28 11.05 12.47 2.12
C CYS A 28 11.68 13.19 0.92
N ARG A 29 11.54 12.69 -0.31
CA ARG A 29 12.08 13.32 -1.53
C ARG A 29 11.30 14.58 -1.88
N LEU A 30 10.00 14.58 -1.65
CA LEU A 30 9.14 15.72 -1.91
C LEU A 30 9.29 16.81 -0.84
N PRO A 31 9.19 18.10 -1.22
CA PRO A 31 9.20 19.20 -0.27
C PRO A 31 7.97 19.14 0.64
N GLY A 32 8.14 19.54 1.90
CA GLY A 32 7.08 19.61 2.89
C GLY A 32 7.65 19.80 4.29
N GLU A 33 6.89 20.42 5.17
CA GLU A 33 7.34 20.70 6.55
C GLU A 33 7.70 19.41 7.30
N PHE A 34 6.83 18.41 7.24
CA PHE A 34 7.08 17.14 7.91
C PHE A 34 8.26 16.39 7.28
N SER A 35 8.37 16.37 5.94
CA SER A 35 9.50 15.76 5.23
C SER A 35 10.83 16.41 5.58
N ALA A 36 10.86 17.75 5.76
CA ALA A 36 12.05 18.47 6.17
C ALA A 36 12.52 18.05 7.56
N ILE A 37 11.58 17.85 8.50
CA ILE A 37 11.89 17.36 9.85
C ILE A 37 12.30 15.88 9.79
N ALA A 38 11.55 15.07 9.07
CA ALA A 38 11.78 13.62 8.98
C ALA A 38 13.18 13.28 8.42
N ARG A 39 13.69 14.09 7.48
CA ARG A 39 15.08 13.93 6.96
C ARG A 39 16.17 14.17 8.01
N GLN A 40 15.85 14.86 9.11
CA GLN A 40 16.81 15.18 10.18
C GLN A 40 16.73 14.20 11.36
N LEU A 41 15.70 13.34 11.39
CA LEU A 41 15.52 12.39 12.47
C LEU A 41 16.66 11.35 12.48
N GLN A 42 17.10 11.05 13.67
CA GLN A 42 18.11 10.03 13.95
C GLN A 42 17.54 8.96 14.89
N VAL A 43 18.19 7.81 14.90
CA VAL A 43 17.87 6.75 15.87
C VAL A 43 18.03 7.28 17.29
N GLY A 44 16.97 7.15 18.08
CA GLY A 44 16.89 7.70 19.45
C GLY A 44 16.04 8.96 19.55
N ASP A 45 15.71 9.62 18.44
CA ASP A 45 14.78 10.75 18.45
C ASP A 45 13.36 10.32 18.77
N SER A 46 12.59 11.22 19.40
CA SER A 46 11.22 10.95 19.81
C SER A 46 10.21 11.62 18.89
N LEU A 47 9.21 10.87 18.46
CA LEU A 47 8.03 11.37 17.77
C LEU A 47 6.78 11.09 18.62
N ARG A 48 5.86 12.06 18.64
CA ARG A 48 4.58 11.86 19.31
C ARG A 48 3.56 11.29 18.33
N LEU A 49 2.94 10.18 18.71
CA LEU A 49 1.79 9.65 18.00
C LEU A 49 0.51 10.28 18.56
N GLY A 50 -0.42 10.58 17.66
CA GLY A 50 -1.76 11.01 18.01
C GLY A 50 -2.71 9.82 18.14
N GLU A 51 -4.00 10.10 18.11
CA GLU A 51 -5.03 9.06 18.13
C GLU A 51 -4.91 8.14 16.91
N LEU A 52 -5.06 6.85 17.16
CA LEU A 52 -5.19 5.86 16.10
C LEU A 52 -6.57 6.04 15.43
N ARG A 53 -6.54 6.20 14.12
CA ARG A 53 -7.78 6.27 13.32
C ARG A 53 -7.84 5.05 12.43
N GLY A 54 -8.98 4.36 12.46
CA GLY A 54 -9.25 3.26 11.53
C GLY A 54 -9.34 3.76 10.09
N GLY A 55 -9.08 2.87 9.14
CA GLY A 55 -9.17 3.13 7.71
C GLY A 55 -9.86 1.99 6.97
N ALA A 56 -10.06 2.14 5.67
CA ALA A 56 -10.70 1.13 4.82
C ALA A 56 -9.77 -0.06 4.49
N LEU A 57 -8.46 0.10 4.72
CA LEU A 57 -7.46 -0.88 4.32
C LEU A 57 -7.11 -1.78 5.51
N GLN A 58 -7.95 -2.76 5.76
CA GLN A 58 -7.71 -3.82 6.73
C GLN A 58 -8.03 -5.16 6.06
N TYR A 59 -7.27 -6.21 6.40
CA TYR A 59 -7.61 -7.56 5.94
C TYR A 59 -8.82 -8.08 6.73
N ASP A 60 -9.77 -8.66 6.00
CA ASP A 60 -10.94 -9.31 6.57
C ASP A 60 -10.82 -10.82 6.35
N PRO A 61 -10.90 -11.67 7.40
CA PRO A 61 -10.85 -13.12 7.27
C PRO A 61 -11.88 -13.72 6.31
N ASP A 62 -13.02 -13.05 6.11
CA ASP A 62 -14.05 -13.48 5.14
C ASP A 62 -13.55 -13.42 3.69
N TRP A 63 -12.39 -12.82 3.44
CA TRP A 63 -11.79 -12.75 2.10
C TRP A 63 -10.88 -13.93 1.77
N GLN A 64 -10.62 -14.83 2.71
CA GLN A 64 -9.58 -15.86 2.67
C GLN A 64 -9.50 -16.66 1.35
N SER A 65 -10.63 -16.93 0.71
CA SER A 65 -10.66 -17.69 -0.55
C SER A 65 -10.82 -16.83 -1.82
N ARG A 66 -10.96 -15.52 -1.67
CA ARG A 66 -11.20 -14.58 -2.78
C ARG A 66 -9.89 -14.09 -3.40
N PRO A 67 -9.86 -13.82 -4.73
CA PRO A 67 -8.72 -13.14 -5.31
C PRO A 67 -8.55 -11.75 -4.66
N LEU A 68 -7.34 -11.45 -4.18
CA LEU A 68 -6.97 -10.20 -3.49
C LEU A 68 -5.95 -9.43 -4.33
N TRP A 69 -6.32 -8.23 -4.75
CA TRP A 69 -5.44 -7.34 -5.50
C TRP A 69 -5.04 -6.14 -4.64
N LEU A 70 -3.75 -5.93 -4.49
CA LEU A 70 -3.15 -4.84 -3.72
C LEU A 70 -2.43 -3.91 -4.69
N LEU A 71 -2.96 -2.71 -4.91
CA LEU A 71 -2.44 -1.74 -5.87
C LEU A 71 -1.89 -0.52 -5.15
N ALA A 72 -0.58 -0.44 -5.06
CA ALA A 72 0.14 0.61 -4.37
C ALA A 72 0.71 1.65 -5.33
N SER A 73 0.68 2.92 -4.95
CA SER A 73 1.45 3.97 -5.60
C SER A 73 2.37 4.66 -4.58
N GLY A 74 3.69 4.62 -4.84
CA GLY A 74 4.70 5.16 -3.93
C GLY A 74 4.62 4.55 -2.53
N THR A 75 4.61 5.38 -1.48
CA THR A 75 4.49 4.92 -0.08
C THR A 75 3.10 4.40 0.30
N GLY A 76 2.12 4.42 -0.62
CA GLY A 76 0.89 3.65 -0.48
C GLY A 76 1.13 2.14 -0.36
N LEU A 77 2.35 1.68 -0.65
CA LEU A 77 2.78 0.32 -0.37
C LEU A 77 2.81 0.01 1.15
N GLY A 78 3.08 1.00 2.02
CA GLY A 78 3.17 0.78 3.46
C GLY A 78 1.95 0.09 4.07
N PRO A 79 0.74 0.67 4.03
CA PRO A 79 -0.46 0.02 4.54
C PRO A 79 -0.80 -1.29 3.81
N LEU A 80 -0.54 -1.38 2.51
CA LEU A 80 -0.78 -2.62 1.75
C LEU A 80 0.24 -3.72 2.07
N TRP A 81 1.44 -3.36 2.50
CA TRP A 81 2.43 -4.29 3.06
C TRP A 81 1.91 -4.94 4.35
N GLY A 82 1.32 -4.14 5.26
CA GLY A 82 0.66 -4.68 6.45
C GLY A 82 -0.50 -5.62 6.09
N VAL A 83 -1.37 -5.22 5.15
CA VAL A 83 -2.48 -6.07 4.69
C VAL A 83 -2.00 -7.37 4.05
N LEU A 84 -0.94 -7.32 3.22
CA LEU A 84 -0.35 -8.52 2.60
C LEU A 84 0.15 -9.49 3.67
N ARG A 85 0.95 -9.00 4.64
CA ARG A 85 1.49 -9.83 5.71
C ARG A 85 0.38 -10.44 6.56
N GLU A 86 -0.67 -9.66 6.87
CA GLU A 86 -1.82 -10.17 7.61
C GLU A 86 -2.60 -11.23 6.82
N ALA A 87 -2.80 -11.05 5.53
CA ALA A 87 -3.42 -12.06 4.67
C ALA A 87 -2.63 -13.37 4.67
N LEU A 88 -1.30 -13.29 4.52
CA LEU A 88 -0.41 -14.46 4.53
C LEU A 88 -0.40 -15.14 5.90
N ARG A 89 -0.36 -14.36 6.99
CA ARG A 89 -0.41 -14.87 8.37
C ARG A 89 -1.70 -15.64 8.66
N GLN A 90 -2.82 -15.19 8.07
CA GLN A 90 -4.12 -15.84 8.19
C GLN A 90 -4.36 -16.93 7.14
N ASP A 91 -3.30 -17.37 6.46
CA ASP A 91 -3.36 -18.46 5.48
C ASP A 91 -4.37 -18.19 4.34
N HIS A 92 -4.29 -17.00 3.74
CA HIS A 92 -5.10 -16.61 2.60
C HIS A 92 -4.89 -17.57 1.42
N GLN A 93 -5.94 -18.24 0.97
CA GLN A 93 -5.91 -19.28 -0.06
C GLN A 93 -6.13 -18.72 -1.47
N GLY A 94 -6.80 -17.59 -1.59
CA GLY A 94 -7.04 -16.94 -2.89
C GLY A 94 -5.75 -16.44 -3.54
N ALA A 95 -5.77 -16.22 -4.85
CA ALA A 95 -4.63 -15.60 -5.53
C ALA A 95 -4.45 -14.15 -5.04
N ILE A 96 -3.24 -13.82 -4.62
CA ILE A 96 -2.85 -12.45 -4.24
C ILE A 96 -2.02 -11.85 -5.37
N ARG A 97 -2.40 -10.67 -5.83
CA ARG A 97 -1.65 -9.89 -6.82
C ARG A 97 -1.29 -8.53 -6.22
N LEU A 98 -0.02 -8.30 -5.99
CA LEU A 98 0.48 -7.00 -5.54
C LEU A 98 1.12 -6.27 -6.71
N ILE A 99 0.65 -5.05 -6.97
CA ILE A 99 1.20 -4.14 -7.96
C ILE A 99 1.73 -2.91 -7.24
N HIS A 100 3.01 -2.60 -7.41
CA HIS A 100 3.61 -1.39 -6.90
C HIS A 100 4.07 -0.49 -8.05
N LEU A 101 3.42 0.68 -8.18
CA LEU A 101 3.80 1.74 -9.11
C LEU A 101 4.66 2.77 -8.37
N ALA A 102 5.94 2.82 -8.66
CA ALA A 102 6.88 3.80 -8.14
C ALA A 102 7.20 4.89 -9.18
N HIS A 103 7.80 6.00 -8.77
CA HIS A 103 8.26 7.04 -9.68
C HIS A 103 9.35 6.51 -10.63
N ASP A 104 10.30 5.80 -10.06
CA ASP A 104 11.45 5.18 -10.71
C ASP A 104 11.81 3.86 -10.01
N ALA A 105 12.84 3.18 -10.49
CA ALA A 105 13.27 1.89 -9.94
C ALA A 105 13.72 1.98 -8.47
N ASP A 106 14.35 3.08 -8.07
CA ASP A 106 14.82 3.29 -6.69
C ASP A 106 13.63 3.48 -5.71
N GLY A 107 12.46 3.81 -6.24
CA GLY A 107 11.22 3.90 -5.46
C GLY A 107 10.64 2.55 -5.03
N HIS A 108 11.18 1.42 -5.50
CA HIS A 108 10.74 0.07 -5.10
C HIS A 108 11.43 -0.40 -3.81
N TYR A 109 11.28 0.35 -2.74
CA TYR A 109 12.01 0.19 -1.47
C TYR A 109 11.74 -1.13 -0.72
N LEU A 110 10.69 -1.89 -1.06
CA LEU A 110 10.39 -3.24 -0.54
C LEU A 110 10.55 -4.33 -1.61
N ALA A 111 11.29 -4.09 -2.71
CA ALA A 111 11.43 -5.06 -3.79
C ALA A 111 11.96 -6.41 -3.30
N GLU A 112 13.02 -6.40 -2.47
CA GLU A 112 13.62 -7.62 -1.94
C GLU A 112 12.70 -8.37 -0.97
N PRO A 113 12.12 -7.76 0.08
CA PRO A 113 11.14 -8.41 0.95
C PRO A 113 9.93 -8.97 0.19
N LEU A 114 9.43 -8.27 -0.81
CA LEU A 114 8.32 -8.74 -1.64
C LEU A 114 8.71 -9.95 -2.48
N ALA A 115 9.91 -9.96 -3.05
CA ALA A 115 10.42 -11.10 -3.82
C ALA A 115 10.61 -12.34 -2.92
N GLN A 116 11.09 -12.14 -1.68
CA GLN A 116 11.22 -13.22 -0.70
C GLN A 116 9.85 -13.82 -0.34
N LEU A 117 8.83 -12.98 -0.08
CA LEU A 117 7.47 -13.48 0.17
C LEU A 117 6.89 -14.20 -1.04
N ALA A 118 7.07 -13.68 -2.26
CA ALA A 118 6.58 -14.34 -3.47
C ALA A 118 7.24 -15.70 -3.73
N ALA A 119 8.50 -15.87 -3.32
CA ALA A 119 9.19 -17.16 -3.40
C ALA A 119 8.66 -18.19 -2.38
N LEU A 120 8.13 -17.73 -1.24
CA LEU A 120 7.58 -18.59 -0.18
C LEU A 120 6.10 -18.92 -0.36
N HIS A 121 5.35 -18.07 -1.06
CA HIS A 121 3.88 -18.17 -1.20
C HIS A 121 3.47 -18.28 -2.67
N ALA A 122 3.17 -19.49 -3.12
CA ALA A 122 2.84 -19.79 -4.53
C ALA A 122 1.60 -19.04 -5.05
N ASN A 123 0.71 -18.57 -4.15
CA ASN A 123 -0.47 -17.78 -4.49
C ASN A 123 -0.21 -16.27 -4.58
N LEU A 124 1.03 -15.80 -4.30
CA LEU A 124 1.42 -14.39 -4.37
C LEU A 124 2.17 -14.09 -5.67
N THR A 125 1.68 -13.10 -6.41
CA THR A 125 2.38 -12.51 -7.55
C THR A 125 2.70 -11.05 -7.25
N VAL A 126 3.93 -10.62 -7.49
CA VAL A 126 4.40 -9.24 -7.30
C VAL A 126 4.81 -8.64 -8.64
N GLU A 127 4.33 -7.44 -8.92
CA GLU A 127 4.64 -6.68 -10.12
C GLU A 127 5.11 -5.28 -9.73
N LEU A 128 6.31 -4.93 -10.19
CA LEU A 128 6.93 -3.64 -9.94
C LEU A 128 6.95 -2.85 -11.24
N TRP A 129 6.30 -1.68 -11.25
CA TRP A 129 6.17 -0.80 -12.40
C TRP A 129 6.65 0.61 -12.07
N THR A 130 7.27 1.27 -13.01
CA THR A 130 7.67 2.68 -12.89
C THR A 130 6.60 3.61 -13.50
N ALA A 131 6.68 4.91 -13.19
CA ALA A 131 5.78 5.91 -13.77
C ALA A 131 5.82 5.93 -15.31
N ALA A 132 6.98 5.67 -15.89
CA ALA A 132 7.13 5.56 -17.35
C ALA A 132 6.34 4.39 -17.96
N GLU A 133 6.08 3.36 -17.16
CA GLU A 133 5.37 2.13 -17.56
C GLU A 133 3.91 2.12 -17.12
N SER A 134 3.42 3.22 -16.54
CA SER A 134 2.06 3.30 -15.94
C SER A 134 0.94 2.93 -16.91
N ALA A 135 1.04 3.33 -18.19
CA ALA A 135 0.06 2.97 -19.21
C ALA A 135 0.02 1.45 -19.47
N GLN A 136 1.19 0.81 -19.47
CA GLN A 136 1.31 -0.64 -19.62
C GLN A 136 0.78 -1.37 -18.39
N ALA A 137 1.12 -0.91 -17.19
CA ALA A 137 0.60 -1.44 -15.93
C ALA A 137 -0.94 -1.39 -15.90
N LEU A 138 -1.55 -0.26 -16.27
CA LEU A 138 -3.01 -0.12 -16.40
C LEU A 138 -3.60 -1.08 -17.43
N ALA A 139 -2.95 -1.29 -18.58
CA ALA A 139 -3.42 -2.22 -19.61
C ALA A 139 -3.45 -3.68 -19.15
N GLN A 140 -2.57 -4.05 -18.20
CA GLN A 140 -2.53 -5.39 -17.61
C GLN A 140 -3.63 -5.63 -16.56
N LEU A 141 -4.36 -4.59 -16.14
CA LEU A 141 -5.49 -4.72 -15.21
C LEU A 141 -6.71 -5.28 -15.94
N ARG A 142 -6.67 -6.57 -16.21
CA ARG A 142 -7.78 -7.33 -16.79
C ARG A 142 -8.39 -8.19 -15.69
N LEU A 143 -9.68 -7.98 -15.42
CA LEU A 143 -10.35 -8.72 -14.37
C LEU A 143 -10.58 -10.18 -14.80
N VAL A 144 -10.09 -11.10 -13.98
CA VAL A 144 -10.26 -12.55 -14.18
C VAL A 144 -11.50 -13.05 -13.42
N SER A 145 -11.80 -12.46 -12.26
CA SER A 145 -12.92 -12.86 -11.41
C SER A 145 -13.67 -11.64 -10.88
N ARG A 146 -15.00 -11.67 -10.94
CA ARG A 146 -15.87 -10.65 -10.32
C ARG A 146 -15.90 -10.73 -8.80
N GLN A 147 -15.31 -11.77 -8.20
CA GLN A 147 -15.17 -11.91 -6.75
C GLN A 147 -13.89 -11.24 -6.22
N THR A 148 -13.04 -10.72 -7.11
CA THR A 148 -11.80 -10.02 -6.74
C THR A 148 -12.11 -8.88 -5.77
N LEU A 149 -11.29 -8.78 -4.74
CA LEU A 149 -11.21 -7.59 -3.86
C LEU A 149 -9.99 -6.80 -4.27
N ALA A 150 -10.12 -5.50 -4.43
CA ALA A 150 -9.02 -4.63 -4.76
C ALA A 150 -8.85 -3.54 -3.70
N LEU A 151 -7.69 -3.51 -3.07
CA LEU A 151 -7.27 -2.49 -2.13
C LEU A 151 -6.25 -1.58 -2.80
N LEU A 152 -6.52 -0.29 -2.80
CA LEU A 152 -5.74 0.71 -3.53
C LEU A 152 -5.23 1.77 -2.57
N CYS A 153 -3.94 2.11 -2.64
CA CYS A 153 -3.38 3.13 -1.77
C CYS A 153 -2.29 3.96 -2.46
N GLY A 154 -2.23 5.25 -2.11
CA GLY A 154 -1.15 6.16 -2.50
C GLY A 154 -1.60 7.45 -3.18
N HIS A 155 -0.87 7.87 -4.20
CA HIS A 155 -1.12 9.14 -4.89
C HIS A 155 -2.50 9.17 -5.57
N PRO A 156 -3.33 10.22 -5.36
CA PRO A 156 -4.71 10.28 -5.81
C PRO A 156 -4.91 9.95 -7.30
N ALA A 157 -4.13 10.56 -8.18
CA ALA A 157 -4.27 10.34 -9.63
C ALA A 157 -4.07 8.87 -10.03
N ASN A 158 -3.14 8.16 -9.38
CA ASN A 158 -2.88 6.75 -9.66
C ASN A 158 -3.97 5.85 -9.09
N VAL A 159 -4.43 6.13 -7.85
CA VAL A 159 -5.55 5.40 -7.22
C VAL A 159 -6.83 5.56 -8.05
N GLU A 160 -7.12 6.77 -8.53
CA GLU A 160 -8.26 7.03 -9.42
C GLU A 160 -8.14 6.28 -10.76
N ALA A 161 -6.94 6.28 -11.38
CA ALA A 161 -6.69 5.57 -12.62
C ALA A 161 -6.87 4.06 -12.46
N PHE A 162 -6.34 3.47 -11.40
CA PHE A 162 -6.54 2.06 -11.05
C PHE A 162 -8.02 1.75 -10.80
N SER A 163 -8.68 2.55 -9.96
CA SER A 163 -10.11 2.37 -9.64
C SER A 163 -10.98 2.42 -10.89
N LYS A 164 -10.77 3.42 -11.75
CA LYS A 164 -11.50 3.57 -13.01
C LYS A 164 -11.27 2.37 -13.93
N ARG A 165 -10.01 1.92 -14.06
CA ARG A 165 -9.66 0.78 -14.90
C ARG A 165 -10.32 -0.50 -14.44
N LEU A 166 -10.28 -0.79 -13.13
CA LEU A 166 -10.90 -1.98 -12.56
C LEU A 166 -12.43 -1.93 -12.65
N PHE A 167 -13.04 -0.77 -12.39
CA PHE A 167 -14.47 -0.59 -12.57
C PHE A 167 -14.91 -0.85 -14.02
N LEU A 168 -14.19 -0.31 -15.01
CA LEU A 168 -14.45 -0.56 -16.42
C LEU A 168 -14.20 -2.02 -16.84
N ALA A 169 -13.34 -2.73 -16.13
CA ALA A 169 -13.12 -4.16 -16.31
C ALA A 169 -14.23 -5.02 -15.66
N GLY A 170 -15.19 -4.40 -14.97
CA GLY A 170 -16.37 -5.06 -14.40
C GLY A 170 -16.29 -5.35 -12.90
N LEU A 171 -15.31 -4.78 -12.17
CA LEU A 171 -15.25 -4.93 -10.72
C LEU A 171 -16.29 -4.03 -10.04
N PRO A 172 -17.18 -4.57 -9.18
CA PRO A 172 -18.16 -3.79 -8.44
C PRO A 172 -17.50 -2.76 -7.50
N ARG A 173 -18.13 -1.60 -7.33
CA ARG A 173 -17.59 -0.51 -6.48
C ARG A 173 -17.38 -0.91 -5.02
N ASN A 174 -18.24 -1.75 -4.47
CA ASN A 174 -18.14 -2.25 -3.10
C ASN A 174 -16.99 -3.26 -2.88
N GLN A 175 -16.29 -3.63 -3.95
CA GLN A 175 -15.09 -4.46 -3.92
C GLN A 175 -13.80 -3.66 -4.19
N LEU A 176 -13.93 -2.33 -4.35
CA LEU A 176 -12.83 -1.38 -4.48
C LEU A 176 -12.70 -0.59 -3.18
N LEU A 177 -11.67 -0.90 -2.39
CA LEU A 177 -11.34 -0.20 -1.15
C LEU A 177 -10.13 0.71 -1.42
N ALA A 178 -10.26 2.00 -1.18
CA ALA A 178 -9.20 2.94 -1.53
C ALA A 178 -8.88 3.91 -0.40
N ASP A 179 -7.60 4.21 -0.22
CA ASP A 179 -7.09 5.30 0.62
C ASP A 179 -6.13 6.16 -0.19
N MET A 180 -6.44 7.46 -0.28
CA MET A 180 -5.69 8.42 -1.09
C MET A 180 -4.89 9.34 -0.18
N PHE A 181 -3.61 9.48 -0.45
CA PHE A 181 -2.73 10.41 0.26
C PHE A 181 -2.92 11.83 -0.25
N LEU A 182 -3.96 12.51 0.25
CA LEU A 182 -4.26 13.88 -0.16
C LEU A 182 -3.17 14.84 0.35
N PRO A 183 -2.60 15.68 -0.53
CA PRO A 183 -1.72 16.75 -0.09
C PRO A 183 -2.51 17.70 0.81
N ARG A 184 -1.98 17.95 1.99
CA ARG A 184 -2.50 19.01 2.87
C ARG A 184 -1.56 20.19 2.74
N GLY A 185 -2.11 21.29 2.23
CA GLY A 185 -1.43 22.57 2.19
C GLY A 185 -0.99 23.05 3.58
#